data_c29419a9f8c4fc3e9200d2bfbf8ba796
#
_entry.id   c29419a9f8c4fc3e9200d2bfbf8ba796
#
_cell.length_a   1.000
_cell.length_b   1.000
_cell.length_c   1.000
_cell.angle_alpha   90.00
_cell.angle_beta   90.00
_cell.angle_gamma   90.00
#
_symmetry.space_group_name_H-M   'P 1'
#
loop_
_entity.id
_entity.type
_entity.pdbx_description
1 polymer ?
#
loop_
_entity_poly.entity_id
_entity_poly.type
_entity_poly.pdbx_seq_one_letter_code
_entity_poly.pdbx_strand_id
1 'polypeptide(L)'
;AANNLLAAMLDNHIHQGNALGIDPRQITWKRAVDMNDRQLRNIVSGLGGRTDGVPREDGFDITVASEVMAVLCLATSIPDLKARLGRMIVGYTYDGRPVTAHDLKAEGAMAALLKDALKPNLAQTMEGTPAFIHCGPFANIAHGCSSVLATRMSLKLADYTVTEAGFAADLGAEKFFDIKCRLAGLHPSAVVIVASVRALKYHGGVSKNELDAENLPALERGLPNLLRHVSNIKDVFGLPCVVAINAFPGDTEAELR
;
A
#
# COMPACT_ATOMS: atom_id res chain seq x y z
N ALA A 1 9.26 5.02 -12.51
CA ALA A 1 10.30 5.98 -12.93
C ALA A 1 10.88 6.76 -11.75
N ALA A 2 10.08 7.48 -10.93
CA ALA A 2 10.57 8.35 -9.84
C ALA A 2 11.43 7.60 -8.80
N ASN A 3 11.02 6.38 -8.43
CA ASN A 3 11.79 5.53 -7.51
C ASN A 3 13.20 5.22 -8.06
N ASN A 4 13.26 4.85 -9.34
CA ASN A 4 14.53 4.47 -9.97
C ASN A 4 15.40 5.69 -10.31
N LEU A 5 14.78 6.85 -10.54
CA LEU A 5 15.53 8.11 -10.64
C LEU A 5 16.28 8.39 -9.34
N LEU A 6 15.62 8.26 -8.18
CA LEU A 6 16.26 8.45 -6.88
C LEU A 6 17.39 7.44 -6.65
N ALA A 7 17.19 6.16 -7.01
CA ALA A 7 18.24 5.14 -6.93
C ALA A 7 19.46 5.50 -7.82
N ALA A 8 19.20 5.95 -9.05
CA ALA A 8 20.26 6.35 -9.97
C ALA A 8 21.01 7.61 -9.50
N MET A 9 20.30 8.59 -8.93
CA MET A 9 20.91 9.79 -8.35
C MET A 9 21.78 9.46 -7.13
N LEU A 10 21.33 8.54 -6.29
CA LEU A 10 22.09 8.03 -5.15
C LEU A 10 23.39 7.35 -5.61
N ASP A 11 23.32 6.42 -6.55
CA ASP A 11 24.49 5.70 -7.07
C ASP A 11 25.45 6.67 -7.79
N ASN A 12 24.92 7.59 -8.56
CA ASN A 12 25.74 8.63 -9.20
C ASN A 12 26.44 9.54 -8.18
N HIS A 13 25.76 9.92 -7.09
CA HIS A 13 26.36 10.73 -6.01
C HIS A 13 27.57 10.02 -5.39
N ILE A 14 27.42 8.72 -5.09
CA ILE A 14 28.51 7.92 -4.53
C ILE A 14 29.66 7.80 -5.54
N HIS A 15 29.36 7.53 -6.79
CA HIS A 15 30.33 7.39 -7.86
C HIS A 15 31.12 8.67 -8.15
N GLN A 16 30.48 9.84 -8.03
CA GLN A 16 31.05 11.17 -8.30
C GLN A 16 31.74 11.83 -7.08
N GLY A 17 32.20 11.04 -6.14
CA GLY A 17 33.01 11.52 -5.02
C GLY A 17 32.31 11.54 -3.67
N ASN A 18 31.04 11.15 -3.59
CA ASN A 18 30.32 10.90 -2.34
C ASN A 18 30.44 12.04 -1.29
N ALA A 19 30.19 13.27 -1.71
CA ALA A 19 30.35 14.46 -0.86
C ALA A 19 29.52 14.43 0.43
N LEU A 20 28.41 13.68 0.46
CA LEU A 20 27.58 13.46 1.66
C LEU A 20 28.14 12.40 2.61
N GLY A 21 29.17 11.64 2.19
CA GLY A 21 29.76 10.57 3.01
C GLY A 21 28.82 9.40 3.26
N ILE A 22 28.03 9.01 2.26
CA ILE A 22 27.09 7.88 2.34
C ILE A 22 27.89 6.57 2.44
N ASP A 23 27.56 5.73 3.42
CA ASP A 23 28.10 4.36 3.49
C ASP A 23 27.34 3.46 2.50
N PRO A 24 27.99 2.92 1.45
CA PRO A 24 27.33 2.04 0.49
C PRO A 24 26.71 0.77 1.10
N ARG A 25 27.14 0.37 2.31
CA ARG A 25 26.58 -0.77 3.04
C ARG A 25 25.36 -0.43 3.88
N GLN A 26 25.04 0.85 4.02
CA GLN A 26 23.89 1.35 4.79
C GLN A 26 22.85 2.03 3.90
N ILE A 27 22.82 1.70 2.62
CA ILE A 27 21.77 2.15 1.70
C ILE A 27 20.51 1.33 1.95
N THR A 28 19.39 2.02 2.20
CA THR A 28 18.08 1.40 2.41
C THR A 28 17.20 1.47 1.17
N TRP A 29 17.58 2.29 0.19
CA TRP A 29 16.80 2.53 -1.02
C TRP A 29 17.11 1.50 -2.08
N LYS A 30 16.07 0.75 -2.49
CA LYS A 30 16.14 -0.22 -3.59
C LYS A 30 15.51 0.34 -4.87
N ARG A 31 15.77 -0.34 -5.97
CA ARG A 31 15.08 -0.11 -7.24
C ARG A 31 13.67 -0.68 -7.22
N ALA A 32 12.85 -0.33 -8.19
CA ALA A 32 11.51 -0.89 -8.37
C ALA A 32 11.31 -1.36 -9.83
N VAL A 33 10.51 -2.40 -9.99
CA VAL A 33 10.10 -2.97 -11.27
C VAL A 33 8.61 -3.34 -11.21
N ASP A 34 7.91 -3.26 -12.34
CA ASP A 34 6.46 -3.48 -12.40
C ASP A 34 6.06 -4.97 -12.37
N MET A 35 6.89 -5.81 -11.79
CA MET A 35 6.59 -7.21 -11.58
C MET A 35 7.25 -7.71 -10.30
N ASN A 36 6.68 -8.77 -9.70
CA ASN A 36 7.27 -9.42 -8.54
C ASN A 36 8.29 -10.47 -9.00
N ASP A 37 9.55 -10.06 -9.15
CA ASP A 37 10.64 -10.95 -9.54
C ASP A 37 11.49 -11.35 -8.32
N ARG A 38 11.34 -12.61 -7.91
CA ARG A 38 12.06 -13.14 -6.75
C ARG A 38 13.57 -13.16 -6.96
N GLN A 39 14.04 -13.35 -8.20
CA GLN A 39 15.47 -13.41 -8.53
C GLN A 39 16.15 -12.05 -8.37
N LEU A 40 15.41 -10.95 -8.50
CA LEU A 40 15.93 -9.58 -8.43
C LEU A 40 15.78 -8.94 -7.05
N ARG A 41 15.23 -9.64 -6.04
CA ARG A 41 15.02 -9.09 -4.70
C ARG A 41 16.31 -8.75 -3.96
N ASN A 42 17.35 -9.52 -4.19
CA ASN A 42 18.67 -9.28 -3.64
C ASN A 42 19.71 -9.56 -4.73
N ILE A 43 20.45 -8.54 -5.12
CA ILE A 43 21.47 -8.59 -6.18
C ILE A 43 22.71 -7.81 -5.74
N VAL A 44 23.78 -7.95 -6.49
CA VAL A 44 24.92 -7.03 -6.44
C VAL A 44 24.88 -6.18 -7.69
N SER A 45 24.78 -4.86 -7.52
CA SER A 45 24.81 -3.88 -8.61
C SER A 45 26.20 -3.27 -8.77
N GLY A 46 26.49 -2.64 -9.93
CA GLY A 46 27.73 -1.92 -10.18
C GLY A 46 28.95 -2.80 -10.53
N LEU A 47 28.76 -3.99 -11.09
CA LEU A 47 29.83 -4.97 -11.35
C LEU A 47 30.59 -4.81 -12.67
N GLY A 48 30.34 -3.86 -13.50
CA GLY A 48 30.96 -3.73 -14.82
C GLY A 48 32.33 -3.04 -14.87
N GLY A 49 32.90 -2.71 -13.70
CA GLY A 49 34.18 -2.02 -13.59
C GLY A 49 34.03 -0.56 -13.19
N ARG A 50 35.13 0.21 -13.28
CA ARG A 50 35.20 1.57 -12.72
C ARG A 50 34.16 2.55 -13.28
N THR A 51 33.68 2.33 -14.48
CA THR A 51 32.68 3.21 -15.13
C THR A 51 31.25 2.85 -14.76
N ASP A 52 30.99 1.69 -14.16
CA ASP A 52 29.65 1.17 -13.89
C ASP A 52 29.16 1.41 -12.45
N GLY A 53 29.90 2.20 -11.70
CA GLY A 53 29.53 2.58 -10.34
C GLY A 53 30.34 1.87 -9.25
N VAL A 54 29.81 1.88 -8.04
CA VAL A 54 30.40 1.23 -6.86
C VAL A 54 29.62 -0.04 -6.57
N PRO A 55 30.28 -1.23 -6.56
CA PRO A 55 29.59 -2.47 -6.23
C PRO A 55 28.96 -2.44 -4.85
N ARG A 56 27.69 -2.76 -4.77
CA ARG A 56 26.94 -2.83 -3.52
C ARG A 56 25.77 -3.81 -3.59
N GLU A 57 25.28 -4.21 -2.43
CA GLU A 57 24.00 -4.90 -2.34
C GLU A 57 22.86 -3.97 -2.80
N ASP A 58 21.97 -4.50 -3.58
CA ASP A 58 20.79 -3.80 -4.11
C ASP A 58 19.64 -4.80 -4.33
N GLY A 59 18.53 -4.36 -4.87
CA GLY A 59 17.41 -5.21 -5.24
C GLY A 59 16.32 -4.45 -5.97
N PHE A 60 15.34 -5.22 -6.43
CA PHE A 60 14.15 -4.67 -7.06
C PHE A 60 12.92 -5.09 -6.27
N ASP A 61 12.22 -4.10 -5.74
CA ASP A 61 10.89 -4.29 -5.17
C ASP A 61 9.82 -4.09 -6.26
N ILE A 62 8.63 -4.65 -6.06
CA ILE A 62 7.52 -4.33 -6.98
C ILE A 62 7.08 -2.87 -6.77
N THR A 63 6.72 -2.18 -7.85
CA THR A 63 6.39 -0.74 -7.82
C THR A 63 5.33 -0.38 -6.77
N VAL A 64 4.32 -1.23 -6.57
CA VAL A 64 3.25 -1.01 -5.58
C VAL A 64 3.71 -1.15 -4.11
N ALA A 65 4.89 -1.73 -3.87
CA ALA A 65 5.52 -1.79 -2.55
C ALA A 65 6.49 -0.61 -2.30
N SER A 66 6.71 0.26 -3.27
CA SER A 66 7.63 1.39 -3.13
C SER A 66 7.09 2.44 -2.17
N GLU A 67 7.98 3.07 -1.41
CA GLU A 67 7.65 4.23 -0.56
C GLU A 67 7.08 5.39 -1.39
N VAL A 68 7.54 5.56 -2.64
CA VAL A 68 7.01 6.56 -3.57
C VAL A 68 5.52 6.37 -3.83
N MET A 69 5.04 5.12 -3.97
CA MET A 69 3.61 4.82 -4.13
C MET A 69 2.81 5.24 -2.89
N ALA A 70 3.32 4.93 -1.70
CA ALA A 70 2.68 5.32 -0.43
C ALA A 70 2.62 6.84 -0.27
N VAL A 71 3.71 7.53 -0.56
CA VAL A 71 3.81 9.00 -0.52
C VAL A 71 2.84 9.65 -1.51
N LEU A 72 2.80 9.17 -2.76
CA LEU A 72 1.90 9.66 -3.80
C LEU A 72 0.43 9.52 -3.38
N CYS A 73 0.09 8.39 -2.79
CA CYS A 73 -1.27 8.07 -2.35
C CYS A 73 -1.79 8.99 -1.24
N LEU A 74 -0.90 9.46 -0.37
CA LEU A 74 -1.23 10.36 0.74
C LEU A 74 -1.07 11.85 0.40
N ALA A 75 -0.43 12.18 -0.73
CA ALA A 75 -0.21 13.55 -1.14
C ALA A 75 -1.52 14.25 -1.54
N THR A 76 -1.60 15.54 -1.23
CA THR A 76 -2.80 16.37 -1.49
C THR A 76 -2.59 17.43 -2.57
N SER A 77 -1.33 17.67 -2.95
CA SER A 77 -0.94 18.63 -3.99
C SER A 77 0.48 18.37 -4.46
N ILE A 78 0.92 19.02 -5.55
CA ILE A 78 2.32 18.93 -6.02
C ILE A 78 3.32 19.47 -4.98
N PRO A 79 3.09 20.62 -4.32
CA PRO A 79 3.99 21.07 -3.26
C PRO A 79 4.05 20.08 -2.07
N ASP A 80 2.94 19.52 -1.63
CA ASP A 80 2.89 18.51 -0.56
C ASP A 80 3.62 17.24 -1.00
N LEU A 81 3.39 16.75 -2.24
CA LEU A 81 4.12 15.62 -2.80
C LEU A 81 5.62 15.85 -2.76
N LYS A 82 6.09 17.01 -3.26
CA LYS A 82 7.51 17.37 -3.27
C LYS A 82 8.10 17.38 -1.85
N ALA A 83 7.41 17.98 -0.89
CA ALA A 83 7.85 18.03 0.50
C ALA A 83 7.94 16.64 1.14
N ARG A 84 7.00 15.76 0.84
CA ARG A 84 7.01 14.36 1.33
C ARG A 84 8.14 13.55 0.70
N LEU A 85 8.30 13.63 -0.63
CA LEU A 85 9.39 12.96 -1.35
C LEU A 85 10.77 13.37 -0.78
N GLY A 86 10.96 14.66 -0.49
CA GLY A 86 12.22 15.16 0.08
C GLY A 86 12.60 14.54 1.42
N ARG A 87 11.63 14.08 2.21
CA ARG A 87 11.87 13.47 3.54
C ARG A 87 12.19 11.98 3.51
N MET A 88 12.06 11.31 2.37
CA MET A 88 12.37 9.88 2.25
C MET A 88 13.86 9.65 2.54
N ILE A 89 14.14 8.69 3.41
CA ILE A 89 15.51 8.30 3.77
C ILE A 89 16.00 7.29 2.73
N VAL A 90 17.19 7.53 2.16
CA VAL A 90 17.80 6.67 1.14
C VAL A 90 18.94 5.82 1.68
N GLY A 91 19.48 6.17 2.84
CA GLY A 91 20.58 5.48 3.49
C GLY A 91 21.17 6.32 4.61
N TYR A 92 22.36 5.95 5.07
CA TYR A 92 23.04 6.60 6.17
C TYR A 92 24.49 6.91 5.79
N THR A 93 25.05 7.94 6.41
CA THR A 93 26.46 8.28 6.30
C THR A 93 27.34 7.34 7.13
N TYR A 94 28.67 7.37 6.94
CA TYR A 94 29.60 6.57 7.74
C TYR A 94 29.53 6.85 9.25
N ASP A 95 29.08 8.04 9.65
CA ASP A 95 28.84 8.43 11.04
C ASP A 95 27.39 8.20 11.51
N GLY A 96 26.57 7.51 10.70
CA GLY A 96 25.21 7.07 11.07
C GLY A 96 24.13 8.12 10.93
N ARG A 97 24.38 9.27 10.29
CA ARG A 97 23.33 10.27 10.03
C ARG A 97 22.48 9.85 8.85
N PRO A 98 21.14 10.01 8.90
CA PRO A 98 20.26 9.71 7.78
C PRO A 98 20.52 10.67 6.61
N VAL A 99 20.48 10.13 5.40
CA VAL A 99 20.53 10.90 4.14
C VAL A 99 19.18 10.78 3.47
N THR A 100 18.63 11.91 3.05
CA THR A 100 17.30 12.00 2.46
C THR A 100 17.35 12.28 0.96
N ALA A 101 16.21 12.12 0.28
CA ALA A 101 16.07 12.52 -1.12
C ALA A 101 16.30 14.04 -1.31
N HIS A 102 16.03 14.87 -0.28
CA HIS A 102 16.32 16.29 -0.30
C HIS A 102 17.83 16.58 -0.31
N ASP A 103 18.61 15.86 0.46
CA ASP A 103 20.07 16.01 0.48
C ASP A 103 20.68 15.71 -0.91
N LEU A 104 20.07 14.81 -1.66
CA LEU A 104 20.40 14.51 -3.05
C LEU A 104 19.75 15.49 -4.05
N LYS A 105 18.92 16.43 -3.60
CA LYS A 105 18.16 17.39 -4.45
C LYS A 105 17.27 16.70 -5.49
N ALA A 106 16.72 15.53 -5.15
CA ALA A 106 15.98 14.67 -6.07
C ALA A 106 14.48 14.98 -6.13
N GLU A 107 13.92 15.55 -5.07
CA GLU A 107 12.48 15.71 -4.87
C GLU A 107 11.78 16.51 -5.98
N GLY A 108 12.48 17.47 -6.59
CA GLY A 108 11.95 18.27 -7.70
C GLY A 108 11.78 17.47 -8.97
N ALA A 109 12.79 16.70 -9.36
CA ALA A 109 12.76 15.85 -10.54
C ALA A 109 11.76 14.68 -10.35
N MET A 110 11.71 14.10 -9.14
CA MET A 110 10.72 13.07 -8.79
C MET A 110 9.29 13.61 -8.89
N ALA A 111 9.01 14.79 -8.33
CA ALA A 111 7.69 15.41 -8.41
C ALA A 111 7.29 15.73 -9.87
N ALA A 112 8.24 16.15 -10.71
CA ALA A 112 7.99 16.39 -12.14
C ALA A 112 7.58 15.09 -12.88
N LEU A 113 8.25 13.97 -12.60
CA LEU A 113 7.89 12.65 -13.15
C LEU A 113 6.51 12.17 -12.67
N LEU A 114 6.09 12.55 -11.47
CA LEU A 114 4.83 12.14 -10.87
C LEU A 114 3.67 13.11 -11.12
N LYS A 115 3.90 14.19 -11.85
CA LYS A 115 2.90 15.25 -12.07
C LYS A 115 1.58 14.73 -12.63
N ASP A 116 1.64 13.83 -13.61
CA ASP A 116 0.44 13.24 -14.20
C ASP A 116 -0.09 12.06 -13.37
N ALA A 117 0.79 11.32 -12.72
CA ALA A 117 0.41 10.24 -11.81
C ALA A 117 -0.35 10.73 -10.56
N LEU A 118 -0.25 12.00 -10.20
CA LEU A 118 -1.00 12.59 -9.08
C LEU A 118 -2.49 12.79 -9.41
N LYS A 119 -2.90 12.70 -10.67
CA LYS A 119 -4.29 12.89 -11.11
C LYS A 119 -5.04 11.56 -11.02
N PRO A 120 -6.14 11.47 -10.26
CA PRO A 120 -6.97 10.26 -10.24
C PRO A 120 -7.55 9.96 -11.62
N ASN A 121 -7.60 8.67 -11.98
CA ASN A 121 -8.28 8.22 -13.19
C ASN A 121 -9.78 8.04 -12.88
N LEU A 122 -10.63 8.66 -13.67
CA LEU A 122 -12.07 8.43 -13.65
C LEU A 122 -12.43 7.41 -14.73
N ALA A 123 -12.99 6.29 -14.30
CA ALA A 123 -13.51 5.24 -15.16
C ALA A 123 -15.02 5.10 -14.97
N GLN A 124 -15.67 4.36 -15.87
CA GLN A 124 -17.07 3.99 -15.75
C GLN A 124 -17.19 2.48 -15.70
N THR A 125 -17.97 1.95 -14.75
CA THR A 125 -18.27 0.52 -14.68
C THR A 125 -19.21 0.11 -15.81
N MET A 126 -19.38 -1.20 -16.00
CA MET A 126 -20.32 -1.72 -17.01
C MET A 126 -21.77 -1.33 -16.72
N GLU A 127 -22.13 -1.10 -15.48
CA GLU A 127 -23.45 -0.61 -15.04
C GLU A 127 -23.58 0.92 -15.14
N GLY A 128 -22.54 1.61 -15.61
CA GLY A 128 -22.56 3.07 -15.75
C GLY A 128 -22.18 3.85 -14.50
N THR A 129 -21.78 3.21 -13.42
CA THR A 129 -21.36 3.85 -12.18
C THR A 129 -19.95 4.45 -12.34
N PRO A 130 -19.73 5.75 -11.98
CA PRO A 130 -18.39 6.31 -12.00
C PRO A 130 -17.48 5.69 -10.91
N ALA A 131 -16.22 5.42 -11.27
CA ALA A 131 -15.23 4.85 -10.37
C ALA A 131 -13.89 5.59 -10.49
N PHE A 132 -13.33 6.04 -9.36
CA PHE A 132 -11.96 6.55 -9.33
C PHE A 132 -10.98 5.42 -9.07
N ILE A 133 -9.99 5.29 -9.96
CA ILE A 133 -8.88 4.33 -9.83
C ILE A 133 -7.60 5.13 -9.68
N HIS A 134 -6.99 5.07 -8.50
CA HIS A 134 -5.81 5.88 -8.24
C HIS A 134 -4.92 5.29 -7.14
N CYS A 135 -3.65 5.05 -7.47
CA CYS A 135 -2.66 4.43 -6.60
C CYS A 135 -3.09 3.01 -6.16
N GLY A 136 -2.31 2.35 -5.35
CA GLY A 136 -2.60 1.01 -4.87
C GLY A 136 -1.46 0.43 -4.05
N PRO A 137 -1.02 1.11 -2.96
CA PRO A 137 0.00 0.56 -2.08
C PRO A 137 -0.54 -0.68 -1.39
N PHE A 138 0.31 -1.69 -1.18
CA PHE A 138 -0.09 -2.88 -0.45
C PHE A 138 -0.38 -2.57 1.03
N ALA A 139 -1.43 -3.18 1.60
CA ALA A 139 -1.83 -2.98 2.99
C ALA A 139 -0.79 -3.49 4.00
N ASN A 140 0.00 -4.48 3.64
CA ASN A 140 1.11 -4.98 4.46
C ASN A 140 2.39 -4.11 4.37
N ILE A 141 2.43 -3.16 3.43
CA ILE A 141 3.56 -2.24 3.24
C ILE A 141 3.19 -0.83 3.70
N ALA A 142 2.01 -0.34 3.34
CA ALA A 142 1.52 1.00 3.63
C ALA A 142 0.04 0.96 4.04
N HIS A 143 -0.73 2.01 3.79
CA HIS A 143 -2.15 2.09 4.16
C HIS A 143 -3.10 1.28 3.26
N GLY A 144 -2.64 0.74 2.12
CA GLY A 144 -3.29 -0.34 1.37
C GLY A 144 -4.61 -0.01 0.68
N CYS A 145 -4.88 1.25 0.36
CA CYS A 145 -6.14 1.67 -0.27
C CYS A 145 -5.93 2.85 -1.22
N SER A 146 -6.97 3.25 -1.94
CA SER A 146 -6.96 4.37 -2.89
C SER A 146 -6.46 5.69 -2.27
N SER A 147 -6.09 6.65 -3.12
CA SER A 147 -5.49 7.91 -2.68
C SER A 147 -6.46 8.83 -1.93
N VAL A 148 -5.88 9.73 -1.15
CA VAL A 148 -6.60 10.83 -0.49
C VAL A 148 -7.29 11.72 -1.53
N LEU A 149 -6.62 12.02 -2.65
CA LEU A 149 -7.20 12.85 -3.72
C LEU A 149 -8.42 12.20 -4.35
N ALA A 150 -8.36 10.92 -4.73
CA ALA A 150 -9.49 10.20 -5.31
C ALA A 150 -10.69 10.18 -4.37
N THR A 151 -10.46 9.88 -3.09
CA THR A 151 -11.55 9.85 -2.10
C THR A 151 -12.16 11.23 -1.86
N ARG A 152 -11.34 12.28 -1.76
CA ARG A 152 -11.86 13.66 -1.62
C ARG A 152 -12.62 14.14 -2.86
N MET A 153 -12.20 13.72 -4.06
CA MET A 153 -12.92 14.02 -5.30
C MET A 153 -14.27 13.33 -5.34
N SER A 154 -14.31 12.02 -5.04
CA SER A 154 -15.57 11.27 -5.04
C SER A 154 -16.58 11.84 -4.05
N LEU A 155 -16.15 12.22 -2.86
CA LEU A 155 -16.99 12.88 -1.84
C LEU A 155 -17.56 14.24 -2.28
N LYS A 156 -16.95 14.91 -3.26
CA LYS A 156 -17.45 16.18 -3.81
C LYS A 156 -18.36 15.99 -5.02
N LEU A 157 -18.32 14.85 -5.67
CA LEU A 157 -18.97 14.60 -6.95
C LEU A 157 -20.18 13.66 -6.85
N ALA A 158 -20.34 12.98 -5.72
CA ALA A 158 -21.41 12.00 -5.52
C ALA A 158 -22.05 12.14 -4.14
N ASP A 159 -23.34 11.78 -4.05
CA ASP A 159 -24.09 11.74 -2.80
C ASP A 159 -23.61 10.59 -1.89
N TYR A 160 -23.17 9.49 -2.50
CA TYR A 160 -22.61 8.33 -1.82
C TYR A 160 -21.26 7.98 -2.41
N THR A 161 -20.27 7.83 -1.53
CA THR A 161 -18.94 7.34 -1.91
C THR A 161 -18.65 6.03 -1.19
N VAL A 162 -18.42 4.99 -1.95
CA VAL A 162 -18.00 3.67 -1.45
C VAL A 162 -16.53 3.47 -1.79
N THR A 163 -15.73 3.08 -0.82
CA THR A 163 -14.31 2.79 -1.01
C THR A 163 -13.92 1.52 -0.26
N GLU A 164 -12.96 0.78 -0.78
CA GLU A 164 -12.32 -0.25 0.02
C GLU A 164 -11.44 0.38 1.12
N ALA A 165 -11.25 -0.35 2.19
CA ALA A 165 -10.38 0.04 3.29
C ALA A 165 -9.01 -0.67 3.24
N GLY A 166 -8.77 -1.44 2.20
CA GLY A 166 -7.62 -2.32 2.08
C GLY A 166 -7.89 -3.72 2.59
N PHE A 167 -6.96 -4.59 2.35
CA PHE A 167 -7.03 -6.02 2.60
C PHE A 167 -6.97 -6.34 4.11
N ALA A 168 -7.91 -7.16 4.56
CA ALA A 168 -8.18 -7.60 5.93
C ALA A 168 -8.62 -6.50 6.90
N ALA A 169 -9.59 -6.83 7.76
CA ALA A 169 -10.17 -5.88 8.70
C ALA A 169 -9.23 -5.53 9.87
N ASP A 170 -8.33 -6.44 10.21
CA ASP A 170 -7.29 -6.26 11.24
C ASP A 170 -5.96 -5.71 10.70
N LEU A 171 -5.90 -5.37 9.43
CA LEU A 171 -4.72 -4.80 8.77
C LEU A 171 -5.08 -3.57 7.94
N GLY A 172 -5.75 -3.76 6.80
CA GLY A 172 -6.08 -2.68 5.88
C GLY A 172 -7.09 -1.70 6.46
N ALA A 173 -8.15 -2.18 7.11
CA ALA A 173 -9.16 -1.31 7.70
C ALA A 173 -8.58 -0.46 8.84
N GLU A 174 -7.74 -1.02 9.71
CA GLU A 174 -7.09 -0.25 10.77
C GLU A 174 -6.18 0.84 10.20
N LYS A 175 -5.38 0.52 9.17
CA LYS A 175 -4.55 1.52 8.48
C LYS A 175 -5.37 2.59 7.74
N PHE A 176 -6.51 2.20 7.18
CA PHE A 176 -7.45 3.15 6.59
C PHE A 176 -7.95 4.16 7.62
N PHE A 177 -8.41 3.70 8.78
CA PHE A 177 -8.89 4.58 9.84
C PHE A 177 -7.75 5.38 10.45
N ASP A 178 -6.69 4.71 10.90
CA ASP A 178 -5.64 5.32 11.71
C ASP A 178 -4.63 6.14 10.94
N ILE A 179 -4.45 5.87 9.66
CA ILE A 179 -3.53 6.62 8.79
C ILE A 179 -4.30 7.52 7.84
N LYS A 180 -5.06 6.95 6.90
CA LYS A 180 -5.67 7.72 5.82
C LYS A 180 -6.76 8.66 6.31
N CYS A 181 -7.70 8.17 7.12
CA CYS A 181 -8.81 8.99 7.63
C CYS A 181 -8.29 10.12 8.49
N ARG A 182 -7.34 9.87 9.39
CA ARG A 182 -6.73 10.91 10.25
C ARG A 182 -6.00 11.97 9.43
N LEU A 183 -5.15 11.56 8.50
CA LEU A 183 -4.39 12.49 7.66
C LEU A 183 -5.28 13.33 6.73
N ALA A 184 -6.36 12.74 6.23
CA ALA A 184 -7.22 13.37 5.25
C ALA A 184 -8.46 14.05 5.85
N GLY A 185 -8.71 13.91 7.15
CA GLY A 185 -9.93 14.40 7.80
C GLY A 185 -11.18 13.71 7.26
N LEU A 186 -11.11 12.39 7.04
CA LEU A 186 -12.22 11.60 6.54
C LEU A 186 -12.98 10.94 7.70
N HIS A 187 -14.30 10.95 7.62
CA HIS A 187 -15.18 10.36 8.62
C HIS A 187 -16.18 9.42 7.93
N PRO A 188 -15.92 8.11 7.86
CA PRO A 188 -16.83 7.13 7.30
C PRO A 188 -18.18 7.14 8.05
N SER A 189 -19.28 6.99 7.32
CA SER A 189 -20.63 6.95 7.91
C SER A 189 -21.06 5.55 8.32
N ALA A 190 -20.54 4.53 7.65
CA ALA A 190 -20.84 3.12 7.91
C ALA A 190 -19.74 2.23 7.34
N VAL A 191 -19.69 0.97 7.82
CA VAL A 191 -18.75 -0.05 7.37
C VAL A 191 -19.49 -1.30 6.95
N VAL A 192 -19.06 -1.88 5.82
CA VAL A 192 -19.47 -3.22 5.39
C VAL A 192 -18.27 -4.15 5.56
N ILE A 193 -18.40 -5.15 6.44
CA ILE A 193 -17.41 -6.23 6.56
C ILE A 193 -17.80 -7.34 5.60
N VAL A 194 -16.92 -7.66 4.67
CA VAL A 194 -17.12 -8.79 3.76
C VAL A 194 -16.53 -10.03 4.41
N ALA A 195 -17.37 -11.06 4.64
CA ALA A 195 -16.98 -12.36 5.17
C ALA A 195 -17.29 -13.47 4.18
N SER A 196 -16.57 -14.56 4.22
CA SER A 196 -16.86 -15.75 3.44
C SER A 196 -16.95 -16.98 4.35
N VAL A 197 -17.83 -17.91 4.01
CA VAL A 197 -17.97 -19.21 4.69
C VAL A 197 -16.64 -19.94 4.75
N ARG A 198 -15.87 -19.94 3.66
CA ARG A 198 -14.54 -20.55 3.58
C ARG A 198 -13.57 -19.98 4.62
N ALA A 199 -13.53 -18.66 4.79
CA ALA A 199 -12.67 -18.03 5.78
C ALA A 199 -13.09 -18.41 7.20
N LEU A 200 -14.38 -18.42 7.49
CA LEU A 200 -14.88 -18.82 8.80
C LEU A 200 -14.58 -20.30 9.11
N LYS A 201 -14.79 -21.22 8.17
CA LYS A 201 -14.39 -22.63 8.35
C LYS A 201 -12.88 -22.78 8.57
N TYR A 202 -12.05 -22.03 7.85
CA TYR A 202 -10.59 -22.02 8.04
C TYR A 202 -10.22 -21.57 9.46
N HIS A 203 -10.81 -20.48 9.94
CA HIS A 203 -10.61 -20.00 11.31
C HIS A 203 -11.16 -20.98 12.34
N GLY A 204 -12.14 -21.79 11.98
CA GLY A 204 -12.68 -22.89 12.80
C GLY A 204 -11.86 -24.18 12.78
N GLY A 205 -10.68 -24.17 12.10
CA GLY A 205 -9.73 -25.27 12.11
C GLY A 205 -9.80 -26.23 10.93
N VAL A 206 -10.54 -25.91 9.87
CA VAL A 206 -10.55 -26.73 8.64
C VAL A 206 -9.31 -26.46 7.81
N SER A 207 -8.70 -27.52 7.27
CA SER A 207 -7.54 -27.39 6.39
C SER A 207 -7.91 -26.70 5.05
N LYS A 208 -6.95 -26.03 4.40
CA LYS A 208 -7.20 -25.33 3.12
C LYS A 208 -7.75 -26.24 2.01
N ASN A 209 -7.39 -27.51 2.04
CA ASN A 209 -7.79 -28.47 1.01
C ASN A 209 -9.20 -29.05 1.24
N GLU A 210 -9.83 -28.77 2.37
CA GLU A 210 -11.13 -29.32 2.79
C GLU A 210 -12.23 -28.25 2.93
N LEU A 211 -11.94 -27.01 2.55
CA LEU A 211 -12.85 -25.88 2.69
C LEU A 211 -14.10 -25.94 1.80
N ASP A 212 -14.10 -26.79 0.79
CA ASP A 212 -15.25 -26.96 -0.12
C ASP A 212 -16.33 -27.90 0.45
N ALA A 213 -16.00 -28.70 1.47
CA ALA A 213 -16.98 -29.57 2.13
C ALA A 213 -17.77 -28.77 3.20
N GLU A 214 -19.09 -29.07 3.31
CA GLU A 214 -19.93 -28.50 4.39
C GLU A 214 -19.36 -28.84 5.76
N ASN A 215 -19.25 -27.84 6.63
CA ASN A 215 -18.79 -28.03 8.01
C ASN A 215 -19.34 -26.96 8.95
N LEU A 216 -20.60 -27.10 9.36
CA LEU A 216 -21.26 -26.18 10.29
C LEU A 216 -20.54 -26.04 11.64
N PRO A 217 -20.07 -27.14 12.28
CA PRO A 217 -19.35 -26.99 13.55
C PRO A 217 -18.05 -26.19 13.44
N ALA A 218 -17.36 -26.28 12.30
CA ALA A 218 -16.17 -25.46 12.08
C ALA A 218 -16.52 -23.99 11.81
N LEU A 219 -17.59 -23.75 11.04
CA LEU A 219 -18.10 -22.42 10.78
C LEU A 219 -18.46 -21.72 12.09
N GLU A 220 -19.20 -22.38 12.97
CA GLU A 220 -19.55 -21.85 14.30
C GLU A 220 -18.30 -21.52 15.14
N ARG A 221 -17.28 -22.39 15.13
CA ARG A 221 -16.00 -22.09 15.82
C ARG A 221 -15.24 -20.89 15.23
N GLY A 222 -15.46 -20.59 13.95
CA GLY A 222 -14.84 -19.44 13.29
C GLY A 222 -15.57 -18.11 13.49
N LEU A 223 -16.86 -18.12 13.87
CA LEU A 223 -17.66 -16.91 14.11
C LEU A 223 -17.05 -15.92 15.11
N PRO A 224 -16.45 -16.34 16.23
CA PRO A 224 -15.82 -15.39 17.16
C PRO A 224 -14.79 -14.48 16.51
N ASN A 225 -14.10 -14.92 15.46
CA ASN A 225 -13.15 -14.08 14.72
C ASN A 225 -13.87 -12.95 13.97
N LEU A 226 -14.97 -13.26 13.28
CA LEU A 226 -15.80 -12.24 12.63
C LEU A 226 -16.42 -11.27 13.64
N LEU A 227 -16.94 -11.79 14.76
CA LEU A 227 -17.52 -10.96 15.81
C LEU A 227 -16.51 -10.01 16.42
N ARG A 228 -15.24 -10.39 16.50
CA ARG A 228 -14.16 -9.49 16.94
C ARG A 228 -13.99 -8.31 15.99
N HIS A 229 -14.03 -8.54 14.69
CA HIS A 229 -13.95 -7.45 13.69
C HIS A 229 -15.18 -6.53 13.79
N VAL A 230 -16.37 -7.09 13.96
CA VAL A 230 -17.60 -6.31 14.18
C VAL A 230 -17.47 -5.43 15.44
N SER A 231 -17.01 -6.02 16.55
CA SER A 231 -16.79 -5.30 17.80
C SER A 231 -15.76 -4.17 17.62
N ASN A 232 -14.64 -4.41 16.94
CA ASN A 232 -13.66 -3.37 16.65
C ASN A 232 -14.28 -2.18 15.92
N ILE A 233 -15.09 -2.42 14.88
CA ILE A 233 -15.75 -1.35 14.14
C ILE A 233 -16.77 -0.60 15.02
N LYS A 234 -17.59 -1.32 15.76
CA LYS A 234 -18.68 -0.73 16.54
C LYS A 234 -18.19 -0.08 17.84
N ASP A 235 -17.32 -0.77 18.58
CA ASP A 235 -16.99 -0.39 19.94
C ASP A 235 -15.70 0.47 20.00
N VAL A 236 -14.75 0.26 19.07
CA VAL A 236 -13.48 1.02 19.03
C VAL A 236 -13.59 2.21 18.09
N PHE A 237 -14.05 1.99 16.84
CA PHE A 237 -14.20 3.08 15.87
C PHE A 237 -15.55 3.81 15.95
N GLY A 238 -16.52 3.27 16.69
CA GLY A 238 -17.83 3.92 16.92
C GLY A 238 -18.71 4.02 15.67
N LEU A 239 -18.56 3.10 14.70
CA LEU A 239 -19.24 3.19 13.41
C LEU A 239 -20.33 2.12 13.24
N PRO A 240 -21.45 2.44 12.58
CA PRO A 240 -22.42 1.44 12.15
C PRO A 240 -21.73 0.39 11.25
N CYS A 241 -22.05 -0.88 11.49
CA CYS A 241 -21.45 -1.99 10.77
C CYS A 241 -22.50 -3.01 10.35
N VAL A 242 -22.41 -3.47 9.12
CA VAL A 242 -23.13 -4.63 8.59
C VAL A 242 -22.14 -5.66 8.06
N VAL A 243 -22.54 -6.93 8.08
CA VAL A 243 -21.74 -8.01 7.49
C VAL A 243 -22.41 -8.44 6.18
N ALA A 244 -21.62 -8.50 5.12
CA ALA A 244 -22.02 -9.06 3.83
C ALA A 244 -21.32 -10.39 3.62
N ILE A 245 -22.09 -11.43 3.35
CA ILE A 245 -21.56 -12.76 3.05
C ILE A 245 -21.19 -12.82 1.56
N ASN A 246 -19.92 -13.01 1.27
CA ASN A 246 -19.43 -13.31 -0.08
C ASN A 246 -19.57 -14.81 -0.30
N ALA A 247 -20.72 -15.22 -0.84
CA ALA A 247 -21.05 -16.63 -1.11
C ALA A 247 -20.28 -17.14 -2.33
N PHE A 248 -19.73 -18.34 -2.21
CA PHE A 248 -19.11 -19.07 -3.30
C PHE A 248 -20.02 -20.21 -3.79
N PRO A 249 -19.87 -20.68 -5.03
CA PRO A 249 -20.73 -21.72 -5.60
C PRO A 249 -20.75 -23.04 -4.81
N GLY A 250 -19.74 -23.30 -3.97
CA GLY A 250 -19.66 -24.50 -3.13
C GLY A 250 -20.24 -24.32 -1.73
N ASP A 251 -20.67 -23.12 -1.35
CA ASP A 251 -21.25 -22.86 -0.03
C ASP A 251 -22.69 -23.42 0.00
N THR A 252 -23.02 -24.16 1.05
CA THR A 252 -24.35 -24.76 1.17
C THR A 252 -25.38 -23.80 1.73
N GLU A 253 -26.64 -24.03 1.52
CA GLU A 253 -27.73 -23.23 2.06
C GLU A 253 -27.71 -23.25 3.61
N ALA A 254 -27.30 -24.36 4.21
CA ALA A 254 -27.15 -24.48 5.67
C ALA A 254 -26.02 -23.61 6.21
N GLU A 255 -24.92 -23.45 5.48
CA GLU A 255 -23.80 -22.60 5.85
C GLU A 255 -24.08 -21.10 5.65
N LEU A 256 -25.00 -20.74 4.77
CA LEU A 256 -25.37 -19.35 4.47
C LEU A 256 -26.48 -18.80 5.39
N ARG A 257 -27.16 -19.65 6.16
CA ARG A 257 -28.22 -19.31 7.12
C ARG A 257 -27.66 -19.10 8.54
#